data_c4add6fc8930aedd39381f7c9d1318bd
#
_entry.id   c4add6fc8930aedd39381f7c9d1318bd
#
_cell.length_a   1.000
_cell.length_b   1.000
_cell.length_c   1.000
_cell.angle_alpha   90.00
_cell.angle_beta   90.00
_cell.angle_gamma   90.00
#
_symmetry.space_group_name_H-M   'P 1'
#
loop_
_entity.id
_entity.type
_entity.pdbx_description
1 polymer ?
#
loop_
_entity_poly.entity_id
_entity_poly.type
_entity_poly.pdbx_seq_one_letter_code
_entity_poly.pdbx_strand_id
1 'polypeptide(L)'
;MSVFVVRTDLALEEGERIRESGVEIHGVILEEETRPETGILVTRVKIETKNGAKIMGKPIGTYVTLEAGQLGNDEEEYQQEVAKELSVQLQKLIPDPETEKSVLVVGLGNRQVTADALGPRVADRLFINRHIILEFGAAAYNRKKMNRVSCLVPGVMAQTGMESAEIVRGVVKETKPDLVLVVDALAARSTKRLNRTF
;
A
#
# COMPACT_ATOMS: atom_id res chain seq x y z
N MET A 1 -7.41 -16.20 -31.26
CA MET A 1 -6.83 -14.88 -30.95
C MET A 1 -6.63 -14.83 -29.44
N SER A 2 -5.38 -14.73 -28.96
CA SER A 2 -5.08 -14.55 -27.55
C SER A 2 -5.51 -13.13 -27.19
N VAL A 3 -6.51 -12.98 -26.33
CA VAL A 3 -6.90 -11.68 -25.77
C VAL A 3 -5.78 -11.26 -24.82
N PHE A 4 -5.06 -10.23 -25.15
CA PHE A 4 -4.03 -9.65 -24.29
C PHE A 4 -4.75 -9.04 -23.07
N VAL A 5 -4.75 -9.73 -21.95
CA VAL A 5 -5.31 -9.20 -20.70
C VAL A 5 -4.25 -8.29 -20.09
N VAL A 6 -4.51 -6.98 -20.11
CA VAL A 6 -3.65 -6.01 -19.44
C VAL A 6 -3.79 -6.21 -17.93
N ARG A 7 -2.68 -6.48 -17.27
CA ARG A 7 -2.63 -6.68 -15.81
C ARG A 7 -2.90 -5.36 -15.09
N THR A 8 -3.67 -5.42 -14.01
CA THR A 8 -3.87 -4.30 -13.08
C THR A 8 -3.70 -4.76 -11.64
N ASP A 9 -3.10 -3.90 -10.82
CA ASP A 9 -2.99 -4.11 -9.37
C ASP A 9 -4.17 -3.49 -8.62
N LEU A 10 -4.97 -2.65 -9.29
CA LEU A 10 -6.10 -1.96 -8.68
C LEU A 10 -7.37 -2.83 -8.65
N ALA A 11 -7.91 -3.06 -7.45
CA ALA A 11 -9.18 -3.75 -7.27
C ALA A 11 -10.37 -2.94 -7.83
N LEU A 12 -10.24 -1.61 -7.85
CA LEU A 12 -11.20 -0.70 -8.47
C LEU A 12 -11.41 -1.00 -9.96
N GLU A 13 -10.34 -1.18 -10.74
CA GLU A 13 -10.43 -1.46 -12.17
C GLU A 13 -11.10 -2.81 -12.48
N GLU A 14 -10.92 -3.81 -11.62
CA GLU A 14 -11.64 -5.08 -11.74
C GLU A 14 -13.12 -4.90 -11.36
N GLY A 15 -13.43 -4.11 -10.33
CA GLY A 15 -14.80 -3.75 -9.94
C GLY A 15 -15.55 -3.00 -11.05
N GLU A 16 -14.92 -2.03 -11.71
CA GLU A 16 -15.48 -1.30 -12.85
C GLU A 16 -15.81 -2.24 -14.01
N ARG A 17 -14.88 -3.11 -14.39
CA ARG A 17 -15.07 -4.09 -15.47
C ARG A 17 -16.28 -5.01 -15.22
N ILE A 18 -16.47 -5.40 -13.97
CA ILE A 18 -17.57 -6.31 -13.60
C ILE A 18 -18.90 -5.54 -13.57
N ARG A 19 -18.94 -4.32 -13.08
CA ARG A 19 -20.13 -3.47 -13.13
C ARG A 19 -20.60 -3.21 -14.57
N GLU A 20 -19.67 -2.94 -15.48
CA GLU A 20 -19.97 -2.81 -16.90
C GLU A 20 -20.59 -4.06 -17.51
N SER A 21 -20.26 -5.24 -16.96
CA SER A 21 -20.88 -6.52 -17.38
C SER A 21 -22.26 -6.78 -16.78
N GLY A 22 -22.77 -5.91 -15.89
CA GLY A 22 -24.08 -6.03 -15.25
C GLY A 22 -24.18 -7.15 -14.20
N VAL A 23 -23.06 -7.68 -13.72
CA VAL A 23 -23.04 -8.78 -12.75
C VAL A 23 -22.91 -8.23 -11.32
N GLU A 24 -23.90 -8.46 -10.49
CA GLU A 24 -23.80 -8.26 -9.04
C GLU A 24 -22.94 -9.35 -8.41
N ILE A 25 -21.88 -8.95 -7.67
CA ILE A 25 -20.99 -9.91 -7.02
C ILE A 25 -21.38 -10.06 -5.56
N HIS A 26 -21.98 -11.18 -5.21
CA HIS A 26 -22.26 -11.49 -3.81
C HIS A 26 -20.95 -11.63 -2.99
N GLY A 27 -20.85 -10.85 -1.91
CA GLY A 27 -19.67 -10.84 -1.02
C GLY A 27 -18.55 -9.90 -1.46
N VAL A 28 -18.88 -8.91 -2.30
CA VAL A 28 -18.03 -7.74 -2.60
C VAL A 28 -18.83 -6.49 -2.29
N ILE A 29 -18.29 -5.63 -1.42
CA ILE A 29 -18.87 -4.34 -1.05
C ILE A 29 -18.00 -3.27 -1.68
N LEU A 30 -18.61 -2.28 -2.33
CA LEU A 30 -17.91 -1.14 -2.91
C LEU A 30 -18.55 0.15 -2.41
N GLU A 31 -17.70 1.02 -1.85
CA GLU A 31 -18.06 2.35 -1.34
C GLU A 31 -17.19 3.39 -2.02
N GLU A 32 -17.80 4.51 -2.41
CA GLU A 32 -17.10 5.65 -3.03
C GLU A 32 -17.44 6.92 -2.25
N GLU A 33 -16.42 7.69 -1.94
CA GLU A 33 -16.56 8.95 -1.21
C GLU A 33 -15.62 9.99 -1.80
N THR A 34 -16.17 11.14 -2.23
CA THR A 34 -15.36 12.26 -2.69
C THR A 34 -15.17 13.25 -1.55
N ARG A 35 -13.95 13.69 -1.31
CA ARG A 35 -13.64 14.76 -0.35
C ARG A 35 -14.05 16.11 -0.96
N PRO A 36 -15.02 16.84 -0.38
CA PRO A 36 -15.54 18.06 -1.02
C PRO A 36 -14.51 19.16 -1.20
N GLU A 37 -13.56 19.29 -0.27
CA GLU A 37 -12.57 20.36 -0.26
C GLU A 37 -11.40 20.12 -1.23
N THR A 38 -11.01 18.88 -1.42
CA THR A 38 -9.80 18.52 -2.19
C THR A 38 -10.11 17.82 -3.51
N GLY A 39 -11.35 17.35 -3.69
CA GLY A 39 -11.73 16.52 -4.83
C GLY A 39 -11.10 15.14 -4.86
N ILE A 40 -10.44 14.70 -3.76
CA ILE A 40 -9.88 13.35 -3.66
C ILE A 40 -11.01 12.34 -3.63
N LEU A 41 -10.99 11.39 -4.55
CA LEU A 41 -11.92 10.26 -4.56
C LEU A 41 -11.30 9.09 -3.79
N VAL A 42 -12.02 8.61 -2.80
CA VAL A 42 -11.67 7.43 -2.02
C VAL A 42 -12.62 6.31 -2.38
N THR A 43 -12.13 5.27 -3.02
CA THR A 43 -12.90 4.07 -3.33
C THR A 43 -12.46 2.93 -2.43
N ARG A 44 -13.39 2.30 -1.74
CA ARG A 44 -13.15 1.14 -0.88
C ARG A 44 -13.85 -0.07 -1.44
N VAL A 45 -13.08 -1.14 -1.72
CA VAL A 45 -13.58 -2.44 -2.15
C VAL A 45 -13.28 -3.45 -1.06
N LYS A 46 -14.30 -4.07 -0.48
CA LYS A 46 -14.15 -5.13 0.51
C LYS A 46 -14.60 -6.46 -0.08
N ILE A 47 -13.69 -7.41 -0.16
CA ILE A 47 -13.92 -8.76 -0.63
C ILE A 47 -14.03 -9.66 0.60
N GLU A 48 -15.22 -10.22 0.84
CA GLU A 48 -15.52 -10.97 2.06
C GLU A 48 -15.60 -12.49 1.83
N THR A 49 -15.85 -12.92 0.59
CA THR A 49 -16.11 -14.33 0.28
C THR A 49 -15.09 -14.89 -0.71
N LYS A 50 -14.90 -16.22 -0.64
CA LYS A 50 -14.07 -16.94 -1.61
C LYS A 50 -14.60 -16.82 -3.05
N ASN A 51 -15.92 -16.74 -3.21
CA ASN A 51 -16.54 -16.53 -4.53
C ASN A 51 -16.23 -15.12 -5.05
N GLY A 52 -16.39 -14.09 -4.22
CA GLY A 52 -16.01 -12.72 -4.55
C GLY A 52 -14.52 -12.63 -4.92
N ALA A 53 -13.64 -13.28 -4.15
CA ALA A 53 -12.20 -13.34 -4.44
C ALA A 53 -11.89 -13.97 -5.80
N LYS A 54 -12.58 -15.05 -6.14
CA LYS A 54 -12.43 -15.74 -7.44
C LYS A 54 -12.88 -14.86 -8.61
N ILE A 55 -14.01 -14.18 -8.47
CA ILE A 55 -14.59 -13.32 -9.53
C ILE A 55 -13.71 -12.06 -9.70
N MET A 56 -13.29 -11.44 -8.60
CA MET A 56 -12.43 -10.25 -8.60
C MET A 56 -10.97 -10.56 -8.98
N GLY A 57 -10.56 -11.84 -8.98
CA GLY A 57 -9.15 -12.20 -9.17
C GLY A 57 -8.21 -11.64 -8.09
N LYS A 58 -8.76 -11.32 -6.92
CA LYS A 58 -8.04 -10.70 -5.79
C LYS A 58 -8.31 -11.47 -4.49
N PRO A 59 -7.37 -11.56 -3.56
CA PRO A 59 -7.59 -12.19 -2.25
C PRO A 59 -8.72 -11.53 -1.46
N ILE A 60 -9.26 -12.27 -0.48
CA ILE A 60 -10.15 -11.71 0.55
C ILE A 60 -9.39 -10.61 1.29
N GLY A 61 -10.00 -9.44 1.47
CA GLY A 61 -9.39 -8.29 2.11
C GLY A 61 -10.07 -6.97 1.78
N THR A 62 -9.51 -5.90 2.31
CA THR A 62 -9.96 -4.53 2.05
C THR A 62 -8.96 -3.84 1.13
N TYR A 63 -9.46 -3.25 0.06
CA TYR A 63 -8.70 -2.50 -0.93
C TYR A 63 -9.21 -1.06 -0.91
N VAL A 64 -8.29 -0.13 -0.70
CA VAL A 64 -8.60 1.30 -0.71
C VAL A 64 -7.83 1.94 -1.85
N THR A 65 -8.53 2.66 -2.71
CA THR A 65 -7.93 3.43 -3.80
C THR A 65 -8.17 4.91 -3.56
N LEU A 66 -7.10 5.70 -3.59
CA LEU A 66 -7.14 7.16 -3.53
C LEU A 66 -6.82 7.70 -4.92
N GLU A 67 -7.75 8.44 -5.52
CA GLU A 67 -7.53 9.13 -6.79
C GLU A 67 -7.44 10.63 -6.54
N ALA A 68 -6.24 11.19 -6.72
CA ALA A 68 -5.90 12.58 -6.46
C ALA A 68 -5.58 13.29 -7.79
N GLY A 69 -6.61 13.85 -8.43
CA GLY A 69 -6.55 14.36 -9.80
C GLY A 69 -5.49 15.44 -10.05
N GLN A 70 -5.13 16.22 -9.03
CA GLN A 70 -4.20 17.36 -9.16
C GLN A 70 -2.78 17.05 -8.67
N LEU A 71 -2.48 15.81 -8.27
CA LEU A 71 -1.19 15.45 -7.67
C LEU A 71 0.02 15.73 -8.59
N GLY A 72 -0.19 15.78 -9.90
CA GLY A 72 0.85 16.11 -10.88
C GLY A 72 1.14 17.60 -11.07
N ASN A 73 0.44 18.50 -10.39
CA ASN A 73 0.55 19.95 -10.59
C ASN A 73 1.59 20.64 -9.69
N ASP A 74 2.42 19.88 -8.94
CA ASP A 74 3.45 20.39 -8.00
C ASP A 74 2.94 21.39 -6.94
N GLU A 75 1.64 21.38 -6.63
CA GLU A 75 1.05 22.17 -5.55
C GLU A 75 1.33 21.49 -4.19
N GLU A 76 2.26 22.05 -3.42
CA GLU A 76 2.70 21.48 -2.14
C GLU A 76 1.53 21.32 -1.15
N GLU A 77 0.62 22.27 -1.10
CA GLU A 77 -0.57 22.22 -0.22
C GLU A 77 -1.46 21.03 -0.56
N TYR A 78 -1.71 20.79 -1.84
CA TYR A 78 -2.50 19.66 -2.29
C TYR A 78 -1.82 18.32 -1.98
N GLN A 79 -0.49 18.25 -2.17
CA GLN A 79 0.28 17.05 -1.81
C GLN A 79 0.20 16.74 -0.30
N GLN A 80 0.19 17.75 0.56
CA GLN A 80 0.00 17.59 2.00
C GLN A 80 -1.39 17.05 2.34
N GLU A 81 -2.43 17.55 1.69
CA GLU A 81 -3.80 17.03 1.87
C GLU A 81 -3.94 15.57 1.43
N VAL A 82 -3.33 15.19 0.29
CA VAL A 82 -3.27 13.79 -0.17
C VAL A 82 -2.54 12.92 0.86
N ALA A 83 -1.42 13.40 1.40
CA ALA A 83 -0.66 12.66 2.41
C ALA A 83 -1.46 12.49 3.72
N LYS A 84 -2.22 13.49 4.13
CA LYS A 84 -3.14 13.40 5.30
C LYS A 84 -4.22 12.35 5.05
N GLU A 85 -4.89 12.40 3.89
CA GLU A 85 -5.92 11.42 3.55
C GLU A 85 -5.36 10.00 3.49
N LEU A 86 -4.19 9.81 2.86
CA LEU A 86 -3.49 8.52 2.84
C LEU A 86 -3.22 8.02 4.26
N SER A 87 -2.73 8.89 5.15
CA SER A 87 -2.49 8.55 6.56
C SER A 87 -3.77 8.10 7.26
N VAL A 88 -4.90 8.80 7.05
CA VAL A 88 -6.20 8.43 7.61
C VAL A 88 -6.65 7.06 7.12
N GLN A 89 -6.50 6.76 5.83
CA GLN A 89 -6.89 5.47 5.29
C GLN A 89 -5.98 4.33 5.78
N LEU A 90 -4.68 4.56 5.88
CA LEU A 90 -3.73 3.60 6.46
C LEU A 90 -4.06 3.29 7.93
N GLN A 91 -4.38 4.31 8.74
CA GLN A 91 -4.78 4.10 10.14
C GLN A 91 -6.03 3.23 10.28
N LYS A 92 -7.01 3.38 9.38
CA LYS A 92 -8.22 2.53 9.36
C LYS A 92 -7.93 1.07 9.01
N LEU A 93 -6.85 0.80 8.29
CA LEU A 93 -6.43 -0.56 7.92
C LEU A 93 -5.57 -1.23 9.02
N ILE A 94 -4.98 -0.45 9.94
CA ILE A 94 -4.14 -0.96 11.02
C ILE A 94 -5.03 -1.39 12.19
N PRO A 95 -5.00 -2.67 12.60
CA PRO A 95 -5.73 -3.13 13.77
C PRO A 95 -5.12 -2.52 15.05
N ASP A 96 -5.98 -2.11 15.98
CA ASP A 96 -5.59 -1.56 17.30
C ASP A 96 -4.49 -0.49 17.22
N PRO A 97 -4.73 0.65 16.53
CA PRO A 97 -3.68 1.65 16.25
C PRO A 97 -3.10 2.31 17.52
N GLU A 98 -3.80 2.22 18.65
CA GLU A 98 -3.38 2.77 19.94
C GLU A 98 -2.34 1.87 20.68
N THR A 99 -2.13 0.65 20.23
CA THR A 99 -1.15 -0.27 20.83
C THR A 99 0.22 -0.11 20.18
N GLU A 100 1.29 -0.22 20.99
CA GLU A 100 2.66 -0.26 20.46
C GLU A 100 2.86 -1.48 19.58
N LYS A 101 3.43 -1.25 18.42
CA LYS A 101 3.68 -2.30 17.43
C LYS A 101 5.14 -2.35 16.99
N SER A 102 5.60 -3.55 16.69
CA SER A 102 6.79 -3.77 15.91
C SER A 102 6.39 -3.76 14.43
N VAL A 103 6.88 -2.78 13.69
CA VAL A 103 6.52 -2.57 12.27
C VAL A 103 7.74 -2.88 11.40
N LEU A 104 7.55 -3.72 10.39
CA LEU A 104 8.51 -3.90 9.31
C LEU A 104 7.96 -3.21 8.06
N VAL A 105 8.65 -2.19 7.58
CA VAL A 105 8.35 -1.56 6.29
C VAL A 105 9.23 -2.19 5.22
N VAL A 106 8.61 -2.63 4.13
CA VAL A 106 9.30 -3.26 3.00
C VAL A 106 9.12 -2.38 1.78
N GLY A 107 10.21 -1.83 1.25
CA GLY A 107 10.22 -1.09 -0.01
C GLY A 107 10.57 -2.01 -1.17
N LEU A 108 9.57 -2.44 -1.95
CA LEU A 108 9.78 -3.26 -3.15
C LEU A 108 10.19 -2.41 -4.34
N GLY A 109 10.91 -3.01 -5.26
CA GLY A 109 11.28 -2.43 -6.54
C GLY A 109 12.79 -2.19 -6.71
N ASN A 110 13.13 -1.51 -7.80
CA ASN A 110 14.51 -1.25 -8.23
C ASN A 110 14.83 0.25 -8.18
N ARG A 111 15.79 0.66 -7.35
CA ARG A 111 16.26 2.06 -7.25
C ARG A 111 16.73 2.67 -8.56
N GLN A 112 17.24 1.83 -9.48
CA GLN A 112 17.82 2.28 -10.74
C GLN A 112 16.76 2.47 -11.84
N VAL A 113 15.53 2.03 -11.61
CA VAL A 113 14.41 2.13 -12.55
C VAL A 113 13.39 3.12 -11.98
N THR A 114 13.24 4.28 -12.59
CA THR A 114 12.40 5.38 -12.08
C THR A 114 10.97 4.93 -11.80
N ALA A 115 10.36 4.18 -12.70
CA ALA A 115 8.99 3.68 -12.57
C ALA A 115 8.83 2.63 -11.45
N ASP A 116 9.93 2.04 -10.96
CA ASP A 116 9.97 0.96 -9.98
C ASP A 116 10.69 1.37 -8.68
N ALA A 117 11.00 2.66 -8.51
CA ALA A 117 11.82 3.15 -7.41
C ALA A 117 11.01 3.65 -6.20
N LEU A 118 9.67 3.59 -6.23
CA LEU A 118 8.82 4.16 -5.18
C LEU A 118 9.13 3.56 -3.81
N GLY A 119 9.06 2.23 -3.68
CA GLY A 119 9.29 1.53 -2.42
C GLY A 119 10.66 1.83 -1.82
N PRO A 120 11.78 1.68 -2.57
CA PRO A 120 13.12 2.05 -2.11
C PRO A 120 13.25 3.51 -1.68
N ARG A 121 12.63 4.46 -2.40
CA ARG A 121 12.69 5.89 -2.06
C ARG A 121 11.90 6.24 -0.80
N VAL A 122 10.77 5.59 -0.59
CA VAL A 122 10.02 5.73 0.67
C VAL A 122 10.84 5.19 1.83
N ALA A 123 11.45 4.00 1.67
CA ALA A 123 12.30 3.38 2.67
C ALA A 123 13.45 4.31 3.13
N ASP A 124 14.08 5.05 2.21
CA ASP A 124 15.19 5.97 2.50
C ASP A 124 14.78 7.18 3.37
N ARG A 125 13.48 7.48 3.43
CA ARG A 125 12.95 8.64 4.17
C ARG A 125 12.28 8.28 5.48
N LEU A 126 12.25 6.99 5.83
CA LEU A 126 11.60 6.53 7.05
C LEU A 126 12.47 6.78 8.28
N PHE A 127 11.80 7.09 9.38
CA PHE A 127 12.42 7.14 10.69
C PHE A 127 12.51 5.73 11.27
N ILE A 128 13.71 5.14 11.22
CA ILE A 128 14.00 3.79 11.71
C ILE A 128 14.54 3.86 13.13
N ASN A 129 13.89 3.18 14.08
CA ASN A 129 14.18 3.30 15.50
C ASN A 129 14.24 1.96 16.25
N ARG A 130 13.93 0.83 15.58
CA ARG A 130 13.85 -0.47 16.25
C ARG A 130 15.11 -0.80 17.08
N HIS A 131 16.30 -0.58 16.54
CA HIS A 131 17.56 -0.87 17.22
C HIS A 131 17.75 -0.04 18.49
N ILE A 132 17.39 1.26 18.45
CA ILE A 132 17.50 2.14 19.62
C ILE A 132 16.47 1.76 20.69
N ILE A 133 15.23 1.46 20.29
CA ILE A 133 14.17 1.12 21.25
C ILE A 133 14.46 -0.25 21.91
N LEU A 134 15.04 -1.20 21.18
CA LEU A 134 15.43 -2.49 21.77
C LEU A 134 16.53 -2.34 22.82
N GLU A 135 17.46 -1.40 22.63
CA GLU A 135 18.60 -1.18 23.53
C GLU A 135 18.22 -0.26 24.71
N PHE A 136 17.55 0.85 24.45
CA PHE A 136 17.34 1.94 25.40
C PHE A 136 15.87 2.22 25.75
N GLY A 137 14.93 1.51 25.13
CA GLY A 137 13.49 1.75 25.26
C GLY A 137 13.01 3.05 24.60
N ALA A 138 11.70 3.32 24.70
CA ALA A 138 11.08 4.53 24.16
C ALA A 138 11.57 5.83 24.86
N ALA A 139 12.14 5.70 26.04
CA ALA A 139 12.72 6.81 26.81
C ALA A 139 13.88 7.51 26.06
N ALA A 140 14.58 6.80 25.18
CA ALA A 140 15.61 7.39 24.30
C ALA A 140 15.08 8.55 23.44
N TYR A 141 13.77 8.58 23.20
CA TYR A 141 13.07 9.63 22.45
C TYR A 141 12.18 10.52 23.30
N ASN A 142 12.37 10.53 24.63
CA ASN A 142 11.53 11.24 25.61
C ASN A 142 10.03 10.85 25.51
N ARG A 143 9.74 9.58 25.19
CA ARG A 143 8.39 9.05 25.06
C ARG A 143 8.14 7.89 26.00
N LYS A 144 6.89 7.75 26.46
CA LYS A 144 6.48 6.59 27.26
C LYS A 144 6.23 5.36 26.40
N LYS A 145 5.73 5.59 25.18
CA LYS A 145 5.38 4.56 24.20
C LYS A 145 5.84 4.98 22.81
N MET A 146 6.30 4.05 22.00
CA MET A 146 6.69 4.31 20.63
C MET A 146 6.75 3.01 19.82
N ASN A 147 6.18 3.00 18.62
CA ASN A 147 6.31 1.88 17.70
C ASN A 147 7.77 1.63 17.34
N ARG A 148 8.14 0.36 17.24
CA ARG A 148 9.45 -0.09 16.78
C ARG A 148 9.43 -0.25 15.27
N VAL A 149 10.09 0.63 14.55
CA VAL A 149 10.11 0.62 13.09
C VAL A 149 11.44 0.10 12.57
N SER A 150 11.37 -0.91 11.73
CA SER A 150 12.47 -1.43 10.92
C SER A 150 12.12 -1.34 9.44
N CYS A 151 13.12 -1.35 8.58
CA CYS A 151 12.93 -1.26 7.15
C CYS A 151 13.78 -2.30 6.41
N LEU A 152 13.26 -2.79 5.28
CA LEU A 152 13.93 -3.69 4.37
C LEU A 152 13.70 -3.26 2.93
N VAL A 153 14.76 -3.15 2.14
CA VAL A 153 14.70 -3.01 0.68
C VAL A 153 15.37 -4.26 0.08
N PRO A 154 14.59 -5.30 -0.28
CA PRO A 154 15.16 -6.57 -0.71
C PRO A 154 15.88 -6.51 -2.05
N GLY A 155 15.62 -5.47 -2.86
CA GLY A 155 16.05 -5.41 -4.25
C GLY A 155 15.19 -6.30 -5.15
N VAL A 156 15.68 -6.53 -6.37
CA VAL A 156 15.00 -7.35 -7.38
C VAL A 156 15.75 -8.65 -7.63
N MET A 157 15.06 -9.66 -8.14
CA MET A 157 15.62 -11.00 -8.40
C MET A 157 16.88 -10.96 -9.28
N ALA A 158 16.94 -10.04 -10.26
CA ALA A 158 18.12 -9.86 -11.10
C ALA A 158 19.39 -9.42 -10.34
N GLN A 159 19.24 -8.83 -9.16
CA GLN A 159 20.35 -8.39 -8.31
C GLN A 159 20.71 -9.44 -7.25
N THR A 160 19.71 -10.15 -6.72
CA THR A 160 19.86 -11.01 -5.55
C THR A 160 19.89 -12.51 -5.90
N GLY A 161 19.35 -12.91 -7.04
CA GLY A 161 19.11 -14.30 -7.40
C GLY A 161 17.96 -14.95 -6.60
N MET A 162 17.25 -14.19 -5.76
CA MET A 162 16.17 -14.67 -4.89
C MET A 162 14.88 -13.90 -5.17
N GLU A 163 13.75 -14.56 -4.96
CA GLU A 163 12.45 -13.88 -4.92
C GLU A 163 12.38 -12.92 -3.73
N SER A 164 11.89 -11.70 -3.95
CA SER A 164 11.72 -10.71 -2.86
C SER A 164 10.88 -11.28 -1.72
N ALA A 165 9.89 -12.12 -2.03
CA ALA A 165 9.06 -12.78 -1.03
C ALA A 165 9.83 -13.78 -0.15
N GLU A 166 10.89 -14.42 -0.65
CA GLU A 166 11.75 -15.32 0.16
C GLU A 166 12.54 -14.54 1.18
N ILE A 167 13.13 -13.41 0.75
CA ILE A 167 13.90 -12.50 1.62
C ILE A 167 12.99 -11.94 2.71
N VAL A 168 11.82 -11.41 2.33
CA VAL A 168 10.85 -10.85 3.28
C VAL A 168 10.39 -11.90 4.29
N ARG A 169 10.04 -13.13 3.85
CA ARG A 169 9.63 -14.21 4.75
C ARG A 169 10.75 -14.56 5.76
N GLY A 170 12.00 -14.58 5.31
CA GLY A 170 13.14 -14.82 6.18
C GLY A 170 13.24 -13.76 7.30
N VAL A 171 13.15 -12.49 6.93
CA VAL A 171 13.21 -11.37 7.88
C VAL A 171 11.99 -11.36 8.81
N VAL A 172 10.78 -11.61 8.31
CA VAL A 172 9.56 -11.70 9.13
C VAL A 172 9.67 -12.83 10.15
N LYS A 173 10.17 -13.99 9.76
CA LYS A 173 10.36 -15.13 10.66
C LYS A 173 11.33 -14.81 11.80
N GLU A 174 12.39 -14.07 11.53
CA GLU A 174 13.41 -13.68 12.50
C GLU A 174 12.94 -12.52 13.39
N THR A 175 12.39 -11.47 12.81
CA THR A 175 12.06 -10.23 13.53
C THR A 175 10.68 -10.24 14.17
N LYS A 176 9.78 -11.11 13.73
CA LYS A 176 8.40 -11.31 14.22
C LYS A 176 7.65 -9.97 14.39
N PRO A 177 7.50 -9.17 13.34
CA PRO A 177 6.79 -7.90 13.43
C PRO A 177 5.29 -8.14 13.65
N ASP A 178 4.63 -7.22 14.37
CA ASP A 178 3.17 -7.20 14.54
C ASP A 178 2.47 -6.74 13.26
N LEU A 179 3.17 -5.90 12.46
CA LEU A 179 2.67 -5.34 11.21
C LEU A 179 3.77 -5.35 10.15
N VAL A 180 3.42 -5.75 8.94
CA VAL A 180 4.26 -5.58 7.74
C VAL A 180 3.57 -4.62 6.80
N LEU A 181 4.22 -3.48 6.52
CA LEU A 181 3.78 -2.49 5.53
C LEU A 181 4.66 -2.63 4.29
N VAL A 182 4.06 -2.98 3.17
CA VAL A 182 4.77 -3.12 1.89
C VAL A 182 4.45 -1.93 1.00
N VAL A 183 5.48 -1.28 0.47
CA VAL A 183 5.37 -0.16 -0.47
C VAL A 183 5.93 -0.60 -1.81
N ASP A 184 5.12 -0.47 -2.86
CA ASP A 184 5.47 -0.86 -4.22
C ASP A 184 4.90 0.13 -5.23
N ALA A 185 5.43 0.14 -6.44
CA ALA A 185 4.87 0.88 -7.56
C ALA A 185 3.73 0.06 -8.19
N LEU A 186 2.55 0.68 -8.33
CA LEU A 186 1.37 0.02 -8.87
C LEU A 186 1.37 -0.01 -10.40
N ALA A 187 0.93 -1.14 -10.97
CA ALA A 187 0.56 -1.23 -12.37
C ALA A 187 -0.94 -0.93 -12.52
N ALA A 188 -1.27 0.13 -13.25
CA ALA A 188 -2.64 0.48 -13.62
C ALA A 188 -2.89 0.17 -15.09
N ARG A 189 -4.11 -0.27 -15.43
CA ARG A 189 -4.53 -0.50 -16.81
C ARG A 189 -4.76 0.82 -17.55
N SER A 190 -5.28 1.81 -16.87
CA SER A 190 -5.58 3.13 -17.42
C SER A 190 -4.44 4.12 -17.21
N THR A 191 -3.93 4.71 -18.30
CA THR A 191 -2.93 5.79 -18.24
C THR A 191 -3.44 7.05 -17.51
N LYS A 192 -4.76 7.22 -17.41
CA LYS A 192 -5.38 8.33 -16.67
C LYS A 192 -5.10 8.28 -15.17
N ARG A 193 -4.67 7.11 -14.66
CA ARG A 193 -4.35 6.88 -13.24
C ARG A 193 -2.87 7.07 -12.89
N LEU A 194 -2.02 7.28 -13.90
CA LEU A 194 -0.59 7.51 -13.66
C LEU A 194 -0.38 8.78 -12.84
N ASN A 195 0.48 8.71 -11.82
CA ASN A 195 0.82 9.80 -10.89
C ASN A 195 -0.37 10.44 -10.15
N ARG A 196 -1.48 9.72 -10.00
CA ARG A 196 -2.71 10.23 -9.37
C ARG A 196 -3.37 9.23 -8.43
N THR A 197 -2.90 7.99 -8.42
CA THR A 197 -3.59 6.89 -7.73
C THR A 197 -2.64 6.17 -6.76
N PHE A 198 -3.15 5.93 -5.58
CA PHE A 198 -2.50 5.17 -4.51
C PHE A 198 -3.35 3.96 -4.13
#